data_e69e4b8073f4228d5225a2d1c3ecf878
#
_entry.id   e69e4b8073f4228d5225a2d1c3ecf878
#
_cell.length_a   1.000
_cell.length_b   1.000
_cell.length_c   1.000
_cell.angle_alpha   90.00
_cell.angle_beta   90.00
_cell.angle_gamma   90.00
#
_symmetry.space_group_name_H-M   'P 1'
#
loop_
_entity.id
_entity.type
_entity.pdbx_description
1 polymer ?
#
loop_
_entity_poly.entity_id
_entity_poly.type
_entity_poly.pdbx_seq_one_letter_code
_entity_poly.pdbx_strand_id
1 'polypeptide(L)'
;YEISACLVGSEMCIRDRYGVSPTGSCVQLLIQFPVLMALWQVIYKIPGYVGSVKNVFTGLVDQITSVSGYTDLIQSFITDNKMTRVQLALDNGKATSNSVIDFLYALSPSQWKDLASMDQFKGFADTINTTSAEISKMQNFCGLNIADQPLNYIKAAFEGASIALAIAALLIPILAWATQVLNYKLMPQATSSAEGAVDTMQASMKTMNTVMPLMSAVFCFTFPVGLGIYWIASAVVRSVQQWFINRHLDKMDINDLVNENMKKMEKQRTKEGLPPQKITNQANQSTKNINTKIDKGSSNTNTEERARKVEESYQ
;
A
#
# COMPACT_ATOMS: atom_id res chain seq x y z
N TYR A 1 -2.67 1.79 43.87
CA TYR A 1 -2.43 2.93 42.95
C TYR A 1 -2.62 2.60 41.46
N GLU A 2 -2.83 1.32 41.09
CA GLU A 2 -3.02 0.92 39.66
C GLU A 2 -4.51 0.82 39.27
N ILE A 3 -5.45 0.98 40.16
CA ILE A 3 -6.88 0.75 39.89
C ILE A 3 -7.59 2.00 39.33
N SER A 4 -7.01 3.18 39.47
CA SER A 4 -7.61 4.43 38.97
C SER A 4 -7.37 4.74 37.48
N ALA A 5 -6.49 4.02 36.80
CA ALA A 5 -6.21 4.27 35.40
C ALA A 5 -7.13 3.51 34.42
N CYS A 6 -7.86 2.53 34.92
CA CYS A 6 -8.78 1.74 34.11
C CYS A 6 -10.21 2.12 34.41
N LEU A 7 -10.67 3.24 33.88
CA LEU A 7 -12.08 3.58 33.84
C LEU A 7 -12.84 2.42 33.15
N VAL A 8 -13.81 1.86 33.86
CA VAL A 8 -14.66 0.76 33.37
C VAL A 8 -15.23 1.17 32.01
N GLY A 9 -14.82 0.47 30.94
CA GLY A 9 -15.27 0.77 29.59
C GLY A 9 -14.24 1.47 28.69
N SER A 10 -13.03 1.80 29.17
CA SER A 10 -12.00 2.33 28.27
C SER A 10 -11.54 1.22 27.31
N GLU A 11 -11.36 1.56 26.04
CA GLU A 11 -10.87 0.63 24.99
C GLU A 11 -9.54 -0.05 25.37
N MET A 12 -8.72 0.63 26.16
CA MET A 12 -7.44 0.13 26.63
C MET A 12 -7.61 -1.07 27.59
N CYS A 13 -8.59 -1.02 28.50
CA CYS A 13 -8.90 -2.12 29.40
C CYS A 13 -9.51 -3.31 28.67
N ILE A 14 -10.32 -3.06 27.65
CA ILE A 14 -10.91 -4.10 26.81
C ILE A 14 -9.80 -4.80 26.03
N ARG A 15 -8.89 -4.07 25.43
CA ARG A 15 -7.74 -4.61 24.67
C ARG A 15 -6.80 -5.42 25.57
N ASP A 16 -6.46 -4.93 26.75
CA ASP A 16 -5.63 -5.67 27.71
C ASP A 16 -6.34 -6.93 28.19
N ARG A 17 -7.65 -6.90 28.37
CA ARG A 17 -8.44 -8.06 28.75
C ARG A 17 -8.47 -9.15 27.66
N TYR A 18 -8.53 -8.75 26.38
CA TYR A 18 -8.56 -9.67 25.25
C TYR A 18 -7.17 -10.00 24.68
N GLY A 19 -6.10 -9.42 25.26
CA GLY A 19 -4.72 -9.65 24.80
C GLY A 19 -4.43 -9.12 23.41
N VAL A 20 -5.18 -8.09 22.95
CA VAL A 20 -5.03 -7.52 21.61
C VAL A 20 -4.05 -6.34 21.66
N SER A 21 -2.86 -6.53 21.11
CA SER A 21 -1.87 -5.46 21.03
C SER A 21 -2.29 -4.37 20.02
N PRO A 22 -2.27 -3.08 20.40
CA PRO A 22 -2.54 -1.97 19.48
C PRO A 22 -1.46 -1.84 18.38
N THR A 23 -0.29 -2.43 18.61
CA THR A 23 0.86 -2.36 17.68
C THR A 23 0.76 -3.33 16.50
N GLY A 24 -0.16 -4.31 16.52
CA GLY A 24 -0.29 -5.33 15.49
C GLY A 24 -0.50 -4.76 14.07
N SER A 25 -1.29 -3.71 13.94
CA SER A 25 -1.53 -3.01 12.66
C SER A 25 -0.32 -2.22 12.17
N CYS A 26 0.48 -1.66 13.09
CA CYS A 26 1.68 -0.88 12.75
C CYS A 26 2.81 -1.76 12.23
N VAL A 27 2.94 -2.99 12.72
CA VAL A 27 3.96 -3.96 12.26
C VAL A 27 3.76 -4.28 10.78
N GLN A 28 2.53 -4.44 10.32
CA GLN A 28 2.26 -4.68 8.90
C GLN A 28 2.73 -3.51 8.02
N LEU A 29 2.51 -2.27 8.45
CA LEU A 29 2.98 -1.08 7.73
C LEU A 29 4.52 -1.01 7.69
N LEU A 30 5.19 -1.33 8.81
CA LEU A 30 6.64 -1.35 8.89
C LEU A 30 7.27 -2.38 7.96
N ILE A 31 6.65 -3.55 7.79
CA ILE A 31 7.10 -4.58 6.84
C ILE A 31 6.79 -4.16 5.39
N GLN A 32 5.61 -3.57 5.14
CA GLN A 32 5.18 -3.20 3.80
C GLN A 32 6.05 -2.10 3.18
N PHE A 33 6.50 -1.12 3.97
CA PHE A 33 7.26 0.03 3.46
C PHE A 33 8.59 -0.36 2.80
N PRO A 34 9.47 -1.16 3.42
CA PRO A 34 10.70 -1.65 2.78
C PRO A 34 10.42 -2.46 1.51
N VAL A 35 9.35 -3.28 1.49
CA VAL A 35 8.96 -4.07 0.32
C VAL A 35 8.56 -3.16 -0.85
N LEU A 36 7.80 -2.10 -0.57
CA LEU A 36 7.43 -1.12 -1.60
C LEU A 36 8.65 -0.38 -2.15
N MET A 37 9.59 0.02 -1.29
CA MET A 37 10.81 0.70 -1.72
C MET A 37 11.71 -0.22 -2.55
N ALA A 38 11.84 -1.48 -2.15
CA ALA A 38 12.57 -2.48 -2.93
C ALA A 38 11.92 -2.72 -4.30
N LEU A 39 10.59 -2.89 -4.32
CA LEU A 39 9.84 -3.10 -5.56
C LEU A 39 9.95 -1.90 -6.51
N TRP A 40 9.91 -0.68 -5.97
CA TRP A 40 10.15 0.54 -6.74
C TRP A 40 11.51 0.50 -7.42
N GLN A 41 12.58 0.23 -6.67
CA GLN A 41 13.93 0.16 -7.24
C GLN A 41 14.05 -0.94 -8.30
N VAL A 42 13.46 -2.12 -8.05
CA VAL A 42 13.48 -3.24 -8.99
C VAL A 42 12.79 -2.88 -10.30
N ILE A 43 11.61 -2.25 -10.26
CA ILE A 43 10.85 -1.88 -11.48
C ILE A 43 11.64 -0.92 -12.36
N TYR A 44 12.36 0.03 -11.78
CA TYR A 44 13.17 0.97 -12.55
C TYR A 44 14.54 0.42 -12.99
N LYS A 45 14.99 -0.68 -12.41
CA LYS A 45 16.30 -1.28 -12.68
C LYS A 45 16.20 -2.80 -12.92
N ILE A 46 15.14 -3.25 -13.59
CA ILE A 46 14.93 -4.68 -13.89
C ILE A 46 16.17 -5.33 -14.49
N PRO A 47 16.91 -4.71 -15.46
CA PRO A 47 18.12 -5.31 -16.01
C PRO A 47 19.20 -5.61 -14.96
N GLY A 48 19.24 -4.87 -13.86
CA GLY A 48 20.16 -5.12 -12.75
C GLY A 48 19.86 -6.40 -11.96
N TYR A 49 18.61 -6.88 -12.02
CA TYR A 49 18.12 -8.04 -11.26
C TYR A 49 17.81 -9.25 -12.14
N VAL A 50 17.46 -9.02 -13.41
CA VAL A 50 17.03 -10.05 -14.36
C VAL A 50 18.03 -10.15 -15.51
N GLY A 51 18.88 -11.18 -15.47
CA GLY A 51 19.96 -11.37 -16.46
C GLY A 51 19.47 -11.49 -17.90
N SER A 52 18.32 -12.11 -18.14
CA SER A 52 17.74 -12.20 -19.48
C SER A 52 17.40 -10.82 -20.07
N VAL A 53 16.88 -9.91 -19.26
CA VAL A 53 16.61 -8.52 -19.68
C VAL A 53 17.92 -7.76 -19.89
N LYS A 54 18.91 -7.94 -19.01
CA LYS A 54 20.24 -7.34 -19.17
C LYS A 54 20.91 -7.73 -20.49
N ASN A 55 20.82 -9.00 -20.87
CA ASN A 55 21.45 -9.53 -22.08
C ASN A 55 20.94 -8.88 -23.37
N VAL A 56 19.68 -8.40 -23.40
CA VAL A 56 19.12 -7.68 -24.56
C VAL A 56 19.89 -6.40 -24.85
N PHE A 57 20.45 -5.76 -23.81
CA PHE A 57 21.19 -4.51 -23.95
C PHE A 57 22.67 -4.69 -24.27
N THR A 58 23.26 -5.88 -24.01
CA THR A 58 24.73 -6.06 -24.03
C THR A 58 25.34 -5.63 -25.36
N GLY A 59 24.79 -6.10 -26.47
CA GLY A 59 25.33 -5.76 -27.81
C GLY A 59 25.22 -4.28 -28.15
N LEU A 60 24.14 -3.61 -27.74
CA LEU A 60 23.97 -2.17 -27.94
C LEU A 60 24.91 -1.36 -27.02
N VAL A 61 25.09 -1.78 -25.78
CA VAL A 61 25.98 -1.10 -24.83
C VAL A 61 27.42 -1.17 -25.30
N ASP A 62 27.88 -2.31 -25.86
CA ASP A 62 29.22 -2.46 -26.40
C ASP A 62 29.45 -1.48 -27.56
N GLN A 63 28.44 -1.28 -28.42
CA GLN A 63 28.50 -0.31 -29.51
C GLN A 63 28.52 1.13 -29.02
N ILE A 64 27.64 1.49 -28.06
CA ILE A 64 27.60 2.84 -27.48
C ILE A 64 28.92 3.17 -26.77
N THR A 65 29.46 2.26 -25.96
CA THR A 65 30.69 2.49 -25.21
C THR A 65 31.95 2.58 -26.08
N SER A 66 31.87 2.09 -27.32
CA SER A 66 32.94 2.24 -28.31
C SER A 66 33.01 3.64 -28.93
N VAL A 67 31.94 4.42 -28.82
CA VAL A 67 31.90 5.80 -29.34
C VAL A 67 32.71 6.74 -28.43
N SER A 68 33.60 7.54 -29.02
CA SER A 68 34.37 8.53 -28.26
C SER A 68 33.44 9.57 -27.63
N GLY A 69 33.58 9.83 -26.30
CA GLY A 69 32.78 10.82 -25.61
C GLY A 69 31.34 10.36 -25.33
N TYR A 70 31.03 9.05 -25.40
CA TYR A 70 29.69 8.54 -25.17
C TYR A 70 29.08 8.97 -23.83
N THR A 71 29.88 9.13 -22.78
CA THR A 71 29.44 9.60 -21.45
C THR A 71 28.81 10.98 -21.52
N ASP A 72 29.48 11.91 -22.21
CA ASP A 72 28.99 13.29 -22.33
C ASP A 72 27.75 13.34 -23.24
N LEU A 73 27.72 12.52 -24.30
CA LEU A 73 26.55 12.42 -25.18
C LEU A 73 25.31 11.93 -24.40
N ILE A 74 25.45 10.87 -23.59
CA ILE A 74 24.36 10.35 -22.77
C ILE A 74 23.98 11.36 -21.69
N GLN A 75 24.94 12.04 -21.06
CA GLN A 75 24.67 13.05 -20.04
C GLN A 75 23.90 14.25 -20.62
N SER A 76 24.27 14.72 -21.82
CA SER A 76 23.54 15.76 -22.54
C SER A 76 22.11 15.29 -22.87
N PHE A 77 21.97 14.06 -23.39
CA PHE A 77 20.66 13.49 -23.69
C PHE A 77 19.75 13.43 -22.44
N ILE A 78 20.28 12.99 -21.28
CA ILE A 78 19.58 12.95 -20.00
C ILE A 78 19.11 14.34 -19.59
N THR A 79 19.98 15.34 -19.76
CA THR A 79 19.70 16.73 -19.38
C THR A 79 18.64 17.36 -20.28
N ASP A 80 18.79 17.21 -21.60
CA ASP A 80 17.88 17.77 -22.61
C ASP A 80 16.47 17.19 -22.50
N ASN A 81 16.39 15.89 -22.20
CA ASN A 81 15.14 15.17 -22.02
C ASN A 81 14.60 15.23 -20.57
N LYS A 82 15.25 15.97 -19.66
CA LYS A 82 14.85 16.13 -18.25
C LYS A 82 14.62 14.80 -17.53
N MET A 83 15.48 13.81 -17.77
CA MET A 83 15.38 12.48 -17.20
C MET A 83 15.88 12.46 -15.74
N THR A 84 15.11 13.02 -14.82
CA THR A 84 15.50 13.23 -13.41
C THR A 84 15.78 11.94 -12.63
N ARG A 85 15.35 10.79 -13.14
CA ARG A 85 15.48 9.47 -12.46
C ARG A 85 16.75 8.72 -12.85
N VAL A 86 17.39 9.12 -13.94
CA VAL A 86 18.58 8.45 -14.46
C VAL A 86 19.82 9.21 -13.98
N GLN A 87 20.71 8.48 -13.33
CA GLN A 87 22.02 8.98 -12.90
C GLN A 87 23.09 8.05 -13.41
N LEU A 88 24.08 8.58 -14.10
CA LEU A 88 25.20 7.81 -14.58
C LEU A 88 26.19 7.57 -13.43
N ALA A 89 26.45 6.29 -13.16
CA ALA A 89 27.56 5.89 -12.33
C ALA A 89 28.84 5.93 -13.17
N LEU A 90 29.81 6.71 -12.73
CA LEU A 90 31.07 6.89 -13.44
C LEU A 90 32.18 6.04 -12.80
N ASP A 91 32.97 5.41 -13.64
CA ASP A 91 34.24 4.80 -13.29
C ASP A 91 35.34 5.39 -14.18
N ASN A 92 36.38 5.96 -13.54
CA ASN A 92 37.45 6.70 -14.22
C ASN A 92 36.94 7.77 -15.24
N GLY A 93 35.87 8.46 -14.87
CA GLY A 93 35.26 9.51 -15.70
C GLY A 93 34.40 9.00 -16.87
N LYS A 94 34.19 7.67 -16.99
CA LYS A 94 33.34 7.08 -18.00
C LYS A 94 32.11 6.43 -17.36
N ALA A 95 30.96 6.50 -18.05
CA ALA A 95 29.77 5.83 -17.58
C ALA A 95 29.95 4.32 -17.60
N THR A 96 29.58 3.65 -16.51
CA THR A 96 29.67 2.18 -16.44
C THR A 96 28.65 1.52 -17.35
N SER A 97 28.93 0.33 -17.87
CA SER A 97 28.00 -0.45 -18.71
C SER A 97 26.64 -0.64 -18.03
N ASN A 98 26.62 -0.86 -16.72
CA ASN A 98 25.36 -1.02 -15.98
C ASN A 98 24.57 0.31 -15.94
N SER A 99 25.23 1.47 -15.80
CA SER A 99 24.52 2.75 -15.81
C SER A 99 24.02 3.13 -17.21
N VAL A 100 24.71 2.70 -18.27
CA VAL A 100 24.23 2.83 -19.66
C VAL A 100 23.00 1.93 -19.89
N ILE A 101 22.98 0.72 -19.33
CA ILE A 101 21.81 -0.16 -19.36
C ILE A 101 20.62 0.49 -18.62
N ASP A 102 20.85 1.02 -17.43
CA ASP A 102 19.80 1.72 -16.66
C ASP A 102 19.24 2.93 -17.43
N PHE A 103 20.11 3.69 -18.10
CA PHE A 103 19.71 4.77 -19.00
C PHE A 103 18.83 4.27 -20.15
N LEU A 104 19.29 3.26 -20.91
CA LEU A 104 18.53 2.69 -22.02
C LEU A 104 17.18 2.11 -21.59
N TYR A 105 17.15 1.45 -20.43
CA TYR A 105 15.92 0.87 -19.89
C TYR A 105 14.88 1.93 -19.51
N ALA A 106 15.32 3.13 -19.15
CA ALA A 106 14.46 4.25 -18.75
C ALA A 106 13.90 5.05 -19.94
N LEU A 107 14.33 4.78 -21.17
CA LEU A 107 13.91 5.52 -22.37
C LEU A 107 12.43 5.26 -22.71
N SER A 108 11.70 6.33 -22.98
CA SER A 108 10.37 6.26 -23.60
C SER A 108 10.48 5.93 -25.09
N PRO A 109 9.38 5.48 -25.74
CA PRO A 109 9.39 5.18 -27.18
C PRO A 109 9.82 6.34 -28.08
N SER A 110 9.53 7.60 -27.71
CA SER A 110 10.03 8.79 -28.43
C SER A 110 11.53 8.96 -28.26
N GLN A 111 12.02 8.82 -27.03
CA GLN A 111 13.45 8.97 -26.72
C GLN A 111 14.31 7.87 -27.38
N TRP A 112 13.78 6.67 -27.57
CA TRP A 112 14.46 5.65 -28.37
C TRP A 112 14.65 6.08 -29.83
N LYS A 113 13.66 6.75 -30.44
CA LYS A 113 13.76 7.30 -31.80
C LYS A 113 14.75 8.47 -31.86
N ASP A 114 14.72 9.34 -30.85
CA ASP A 114 15.65 10.46 -30.75
C ASP A 114 17.09 9.96 -30.63
N LEU A 115 17.32 8.94 -29.79
CA LEU A 115 18.63 8.30 -29.65
C LEU A 115 19.12 7.70 -30.98
N ALA A 116 18.25 6.99 -31.72
CA ALA A 116 18.57 6.41 -33.01
C ALA A 116 18.86 7.44 -34.09
N SER A 117 18.35 8.68 -33.95
CA SER A 117 18.54 9.78 -34.90
C SER A 117 19.83 10.58 -34.65
N MET A 118 20.50 10.38 -33.52
CA MET A 118 21.76 11.08 -33.21
C MET A 118 22.86 10.71 -34.21
N ASP A 119 23.55 11.74 -34.73
CA ASP A 119 24.60 11.53 -35.75
C ASP A 119 25.69 10.54 -35.32
N GLN A 120 26.04 10.58 -34.03
CA GLN A 120 27.06 9.70 -33.45
C GLN A 120 26.63 8.22 -33.37
N PHE A 121 25.33 7.96 -33.38
CA PHE A 121 24.74 6.61 -33.20
C PHE A 121 24.09 6.08 -34.49
N LYS A 122 24.06 6.84 -35.59
CA LYS A 122 23.47 6.45 -36.85
C LYS A 122 24.06 5.15 -37.42
N GLY A 123 25.34 4.87 -37.13
CA GLY A 123 26.04 3.66 -37.64
C GLY A 123 25.44 2.36 -37.07
N PHE A 124 24.68 2.40 -35.99
CA PHE A 124 24.03 1.25 -35.36
C PHE A 124 22.58 1.50 -34.98
N ALA A 125 21.91 2.40 -35.71
CA ALA A 125 20.51 2.74 -35.49
C ALA A 125 19.60 1.49 -35.60
N ASP A 126 19.92 0.51 -36.42
CA ASP A 126 19.18 -0.75 -36.54
C ASP A 126 19.27 -1.57 -35.24
N THR A 127 20.44 -1.60 -34.59
CA THR A 127 20.61 -2.25 -33.28
C THR A 127 19.79 -1.54 -32.23
N ILE A 128 19.76 -0.19 -32.21
CA ILE A 128 18.95 0.60 -31.30
C ILE A 128 17.48 0.25 -31.49
N ASN A 129 16.97 0.26 -32.72
CA ASN A 129 15.57 -0.06 -33.03
C ASN A 129 15.18 -1.48 -32.64
N THR A 130 16.04 -2.46 -32.90
CA THR A 130 15.81 -3.86 -32.54
C THR A 130 15.75 -4.03 -31.02
N THR A 131 16.73 -3.48 -30.30
CA THR A 131 16.76 -3.50 -28.83
C THR A 131 15.51 -2.83 -28.25
N SER A 132 15.14 -1.66 -28.77
CA SER A 132 13.91 -0.95 -28.36
C SER A 132 12.66 -1.80 -28.56
N ALA A 133 12.54 -2.51 -29.70
CA ALA A 133 11.39 -3.37 -29.97
C ALA A 133 11.33 -4.58 -29.03
N GLU A 134 12.46 -5.19 -28.70
CA GLU A 134 12.54 -6.31 -27.75
C GLU A 134 12.16 -5.88 -26.33
N ILE A 135 12.70 -4.77 -25.86
CA ILE A 135 12.37 -4.23 -24.52
C ILE A 135 10.92 -3.80 -24.45
N SER A 136 10.39 -3.17 -25.49
CA SER A 136 8.98 -2.78 -25.56
C SER A 136 8.04 -3.98 -25.40
N LYS A 137 8.40 -5.15 -25.95
CA LYS A 137 7.62 -6.38 -25.76
C LYS A 137 7.63 -6.85 -24.30
N MET A 138 8.79 -6.75 -23.62
CA MET A 138 8.95 -7.16 -22.23
C MET A 138 8.26 -6.20 -21.24
N GLN A 139 8.27 -4.91 -21.56
CA GLN A 139 7.65 -3.87 -20.72
C GLN A 139 6.15 -3.69 -20.97
N ASN A 140 5.60 -4.29 -22.02
CA ASN A 140 4.22 -4.08 -22.42
C ASN A 140 3.26 -4.95 -21.62
N PHE A 141 2.35 -4.30 -20.90
CA PHE A 141 1.21 -4.95 -20.27
C PHE A 141 -0.10 -4.27 -20.76
N CYS A 142 -0.87 -4.97 -21.55
CA CYS A 142 -2.13 -4.45 -22.16
C CYS A 142 -1.96 -3.11 -22.91
N GLY A 143 -0.83 -2.92 -23.59
CA GLY A 143 -0.51 -1.67 -24.30
C GLY A 143 0.19 -0.61 -23.45
N LEU A 144 0.30 -0.79 -22.14
CA LEU A 144 0.96 0.13 -21.23
C LEU A 144 2.39 -0.37 -20.91
N ASN A 145 3.35 0.54 -20.86
CA ASN A 145 4.69 0.24 -20.36
C ASN A 145 4.65 0.18 -18.82
N ILE A 146 5.04 -0.95 -18.24
CA ILE A 146 5.03 -1.18 -16.79
C ILE A 146 5.97 -0.26 -16.00
N ALA A 147 7.02 0.24 -16.65
CA ALA A 147 7.98 1.16 -16.05
C ALA A 147 7.57 2.64 -16.16
N ASP A 148 6.58 2.94 -17.01
CA ASP A 148 6.07 4.30 -17.21
C ASP A 148 4.95 4.64 -16.22
N GLN A 149 4.60 5.91 -16.14
CA GLN A 149 3.59 6.45 -15.20
C GLN A 149 2.26 6.67 -15.91
N PRO A 150 1.11 6.36 -15.26
CA PRO A 150 -0.20 6.67 -15.81
C PRO A 150 -0.37 8.16 -16.19
N LEU A 151 0.23 9.06 -15.41
CA LEU A 151 0.17 10.49 -15.67
C LEU A 151 0.77 10.88 -17.03
N ASN A 152 1.83 10.18 -17.49
CA ASN A 152 2.46 10.46 -18.78
C ASN A 152 1.53 10.11 -19.95
N TYR A 153 0.79 9.01 -19.86
CA TYR A 153 -0.22 8.64 -20.87
C TYR A 153 -1.35 9.66 -20.95
N ILE A 154 -1.78 10.19 -19.80
CA ILE A 154 -2.82 11.22 -19.76
C ILE A 154 -2.30 12.51 -20.42
N LYS A 155 -1.09 12.96 -20.09
CA LYS A 155 -0.48 14.13 -20.71
C LYS A 155 -0.30 13.95 -22.21
N ALA A 156 0.21 12.80 -22.65
CA ALA A 156 0.39 12.49 -24.07
C ALA A 156 -0.93 12.51 -24.86
N ALA A 157 -2.03 12.10 -24.23
CA ALA A 157 -3.35 12.18 -24.87
C ALA A 157 -3.79 13.62 -25.16
N PHE A 158 -3.45 14.58 -24.30
CA PHE A 158 -3.69 16.02 -24.56
C PHE A 158 -2.78 16.56 -25.70
N GLU A 159 -1.66 15.90 -25.97
CA GLU A 159 -0.74 16.21 -27.06
C GLU A 159 -1.07 15.46 -28.38
N GLY A 160 -2.22 14.76 -28.42
CA GLY A 160 -2.70 14.06 -29.62
C GLY A 160 -2.35 12.56 -29.68
N ALA A 161 -1.83 11.97 -28.60
CA ALA A 161 -1.61 10.53 -28.53
C ALA A 161 -2.93 9.75 -28.32
N SER A 162 -2.83 8.42 -28.30
CA SER A 162 -3.99 7.52 -28.20
C SER A 162 -4.78 7.72 -26.90
N ILE A 163 -6.03 8.18 -27.01
CA ILE A 163 -6.96 8.32 -25.90
C ILE A 163 -7.26 6.96 -25.23
N ALA A 164 -7.25 5.87 -26.01
CA ALA A 164 -7.48 4.52 -25.48
C ALA A 164 -6.41 4.11 -24.47
N LEU A 165 -5.12 4.46 -24.70
CA LEU A 165 -4.03 4.22 -23.75
C LEU A 165 -4.16 5.09 -22.50
N ALA A 166 -4.61 6.33 -22.63
CA ALA A 166 -4.86 7.20 -21.48
C ALA A 166 -6.00 6.64 -20.60
N ILE A 167 -7.08 6.12 -21.22
CA ILE A 167 -8.16 5.45 -20.49
C ILE A 167 -7.65 4.19 -19.79
N ALA A 168 -6.87 3.35 -20.47
CA ALA A 168 -6.26 2.16 -19.87
C ALA A 168 -5.34 2.51 -18.70
N ALA A 169 -4.54 3.56 -18.82
CA ALA A 169 -3.68 4.06 -17.76
C ALA A 169 -4.49 4.61 -16.57
N LEU A 170 -5.61 5.29 -16.82
CA LEU A 170 -6.52 5.83 -15.80
C LEU A 170 -7.24 4.72 -15.01
N LEU A 171 -7.47 3.55 -15.62
CA LEU A 171 -8.05 2.42 -14.92
C LEU A 171 -7.17 1.93 -13.76
N ILE A 172 -5.85 2.06 -13.83
CA ILE A 172 -4.93 1.60 -12.77
C ILE A 172 -5.20 2.31 -11.43
N PRO A 173 -5.16 3.65 -11.31
CA PRO A 173 -5.46 4.32 -10.05
C PRO A 173 -6.92 4.13 -9.60
N ILE A 174 -7.87 4.04 -10.54
CA ILE A 174 -9.28 3.78 -10.21
C ILE A 174 -9.44 2.39 -9.60
N LEU A 175 -8.86 1.35 -10.21
CA LEU A 175 -8.90 -0.02 -9.69
C LEU A 175 -8.15 -0.13 -8.36
N ALA A 176 -7.00 0.54 -8.21
CA ALA A 176 -6.27 0.60 -6.96
C ALA A 176 -7.13 1.20 -5.84
N TRP A 177 -7.81 2.32 -6.11
CA TRP A 177 -8.75 2.92 -5.17
C TRP A 177 -9.93 1.99 -4.84
N ALA A 178 -10.58 1.43 -5.84
CA ALA A 178 -11.77 0.57 -5.67
C ALA A 178 -11.43 -0.69 -4.85
N THR A 179 -10.29 -1.33 -5.13
CA THR A 179 -9.85 -2.52 -4.39
C THR A 179 -9.46 -2.19 -2.94
N GLN A 180 -8.89 -1.01 -2.68
CA GLN A 180 -8.62 -0.55 -1.31
C GLN A 180 -9.92 -0.29 -0.54
N VAL A 181 -10.89 0.40 -1.15
CA VAL A 181 -12.21 0.61 -0.54
C VAL A 181 -12.91 -0.71 -0.23
N LEU A 182 -12.80 -1.69 -1.13
CA LEU A 182 -13.33 -3.05 -0.89
C LEU A 182 -12.68 -3.70 0.32
N ASN A 183 -11.35 -3.63 0.44
CA ASN A 183 -10.61 -4.13 1.59
C ASN A 183 -11.12 -3.52 2.91
N TYR A 184 -11.30 -2.20 2.95
CA TYR A 184 -11.82 -1.53 4.14
C TYR A 184 -13.23 -1.98 4.52
N LYS A 185 -14.10 -2.18 3.53
CA LYS A 185 -15.47 -2.67 3.79
C LYS A 185 -15.49 -4.11 4.34
N LEU A 186 -14.52 -4.92 3.97
CA LEU A 186 -14.40 -6.30 4.45
C LEU A 186 -13.76 -6.38 5.84
N MET A 187 -13.01 -5.36 6.28
CA MET A 187 -12.43 -5.35 7.61
C MET A 187 -13.53 -5.19 8.67
N PRO A 188 -13.52 -5.99 9.75
CA PRO A 188 -14.42 -5.82 10.87
C PRO A 188 -14.23 -4.42 11.45
N GLN A 189 -15.27 -3.59 11.40
CA GLN A 189 -15.26 -2.27 12.02
C GLN A 189 -15.58 -2.46 13.52
N ALA A 190 -14.66 -2.06 14.37
CA ALA A 190 -14.94 -2.01 15.81
C ALA A 190 -16.01 -0.94 16.07
N THR A 191 -17.25 -1.37 16.26
CA THR A 191 -18.34 -0.52 16.74
C THR A 191 -18.16 -0.32 18.23
N SER A 192 -17.41 0.69 18.64
CA SER A 192 -17.32 1.08 20.04
C SER A 192 -18.53 1.94 20.40
N SER A 193 -19.39 1.37 21.25
CA SER A 193 -20.57 2.04 21.80
C SER A 193 -20.27 2.73 23.14
N ALA A 194 -19.14 3.45 23.26
CA ALA A 194 -18.78 4.17 24.47
C ALA A 194 -18.75 5.67 24.18
N GLU A 195 -19.71 6.40 24.78
CA GLU A 195 -19.81 7.86 24.67
C GLU A 195 -18.64 8.56 25.39
N GLY A 196 -18.04 9.52 24.70
CA GLY A 196 -17.28 10.61 25.34
C GLY A 196 -15.77 10.69 25.04
N ALA A 197 -14.98 9.59 24.99
CA ALA A 197 -13.54 9.64 24.64
C ALA A 197 -13.24 8.97 23.31
N VAL A 198 -14.22 8.39 22.70
CA VAL A 198 -14.20 7.52 21.52
C VAL A 198 -14.34 8.33 20.24
N ASP A 199 -14.93 9.53 20.29
CA ASP A 199 -15.17 10.35 19.09
C ASP A 199 -13.88 10.75 18.37
N THR A 200 -12.81 11.07 19.10
CA THR A 200 -11.55 11.49 18.47
C THR A 200 -10.81 10.32 17.82
N MET A 201 -10.84 9.15 18.45
CA MET A 201 -10.16 7.95 17.93
C MET A 201 -10.94 7.32 16.77
N GLN A 202 -12.28 7.31 16.88
CA GLN A 202 -13.18 6.87 15.80
C GLN A 202 -13.12 7.83 14.60
N ALA A 203 -13.07 9.15 14.84
CA ALA A 203 -12.85 10.15 13.81
C ALA A 203 -11.49 9.95 13.11
N SER A 204 -10.43 9.69 13.88
CA SER A 204 -9.09 9.41 13.33
C SER A 204 -9.07 8.12 12.50
N MET A 205 -9.70 7.05 12.96
CA MET A 205 -9.82 5.79 12.19
C MET A 205 -10.68 5.99 10.95
N LYS A 206 -11.78 6.70 11.03
CA LYS A 206 -12.64 7.00 9.88
C LYS A 206 -11.93 7.87 8.85
N THR A 207 -11.17 8.88 9.32
CA THR A 207 -10.34 9.73 8.48
C THR A 207 -9.23 8.90 7.80
N MET A 208 -8.53 8.06 8.54
CA MET A 208 -7.49 7.18 8.01
C MET A 208 -8.06 6.20 6.99
N ASN A 209 -9.24 5.64 7.23
CA ASN A 209 -9.92 4.73 6.31
C ASN A 209 -10.38 5.42 5.01
N THR A 210 -10.57 6.73 5.01
CA THR A 210 -10.95 7.51 3.82
C THR A 210 -9.75 8.07 3.11
N VAL A 211 -8.78 8.61 3.86
CA VAL A 211 -7.60 9.29 3.30
C VAL A 211 -6.62 8.28 2.68
N MET A 212 -6.43 7.11 3.30
CA MET A 212 -5.47 6.12 2.80
C MET A 212 -5.78 5.58 1.40
N PRO A 213 -7.03 5.16 1.06
CA PRO A 213 -7.38 4.78 -0.30
C PRO A 213 -7.20 5.90 -1.31
N LEU A 214 -7.53 7.14 -0.92
CA LEU A 214 -7.36 8.30 -1.79
C LEU A 214 -5.88 8.60 -2.05
N MET A 215 -5.04 8.58 -1.02
CA MET A 215 -3.58 8.69 -1.18
C MET A 215 -3.00 7.61 -2.08
N SER A 216 -3.44 6.37 -1.94
CA SER A 216 -2.99 5.26 -2.80
C SER A 216 -3.33 5.53 -4.27
N ALA A 217 -4.52 6.06 -4.56
CA ALA A 217 -4.90 6.47 -5.92
C ALA A 217 -4.00 7.58 -6.46
N VAL A 218 -3.74 8.62 -5.65
CA VAL A 218 -2.86 9.75 -6.04
C VAL A 218 -1.45 9.23 -6.33
N PHE A 219 -0.90 8.36 -5.49
CA PHE A 219 0.41 7.76 -5.74
C PHE A 219 0.45 6.91 -7.01
N CYS A 220 -0.64 6.19 -7.33
CA CYS A 220 -0.72 5.42 -8.56
C CYS A 220 -0.62 6.26 -9.84
N PHE A 221 -0.93 7.56 -9.81
CA PHE A 221 -0.71 8.44 -10.96
C PHE A 221 0.76 8.75 -11.23
N THR A 222 1.56 8.80 -10.17
CA THR A 222 2.97 9.23 -10.21
C THR A 222 3.96 8.07 -10.15
N PHE A 223 3.50 6.90 -9.78
CA PHE A 223 4.31 5.69 -9.71
C PHE A 223 4.21 4.87 -10.99
N PRO A 224 5.19 3.96 -11.26
CA PRO A 224 5.11 3.07 -12.41
C PRO A 224 3.82 2.26 -12.42
N VAL A 225 3.29 2.04 -13.63
CA VAL A 225 2.13 1.17 -13.87
C VAL A 225 2.30 -0.20 -13.17
N GLY A 226 3.50 -0.78 -13.24
CA GLY A 226 3.82 -2.06 -12.59
C GLY A 226 3.59 -2.06 -11.07
N LEU A 227 3.88 -0.94 -10.39
CA LEU A 227 3.62 -0.81 -8.95
C LEU A 227 2.11 -0.70 -8.66
N GLY A 228 1.38 0.00 -9.52
CA GLY A 228 -0.09 0.07 -9.44
C GLY A 228 -0.74 -1.30 -9.60
N ILE A 229 -0.27 -2.10 -10.56
CA ILE A 229 -0.72 -3.49 -10.77
C ILE A 229 -0.42 -4.35 -9.51
N TYR A 230 0.78 -4.21 -8.93
CA TYR A 230 1.12 -4.89 -7.68
C TYR A 230 0.15 -4.50 -6.54
N TRP A 231 -0.19 -3.21 -6.41
CA TRP A 231 -1.14 -2.76 -5.39
C TRP A 231 -2.53 -3.35 -5.57
N ILE A 232 -3.03 -3.38 -6.81
CA ILE A 232 -4.32 -4.00 -7.15
C ILE A 232 -4.28 -5.50 -6.78
N ALA A 233 -3.27 -6.22 -7.25
CA ALA A 233 -3.13 -7.66 -6.99
C ALA A 233 -3.04 -7.96 -5.48
N SER A 234 -2.22 -7.19 -4.74
CA SER A 234 -2.10 -7.32 -3.28
C SER A 234 -3.41 -7.02 -2.55
N ALA A 235 -4.17 -6.04 -3.02
CA ALA A 235 -5.46 -5.69 -2.45
C ALA A 235 -6.50 -6.78 -2.70
N VAL A 236 -6.53 -7.36 -3.90
CA VAL A 236 -7.41 -8.49 -4.24
C VAL A 236 -7.09 -9.71 -3.36
N VAL A 237 -5.82 -10.09 -3.24
CA VAL A 237 -5.40 -11.21 -2.38
C VAL A 237 -5.83 -10.99 -0.93
N ARG A 238 -5.60 -9.78 -0.40
CA ARG A 238 -6.04 -9.42 0.96
C ARG A 238 -7.57 -9.46 1.11
N SER A 239 -8.32 -9.00 0.11
CA SER A 239 -9.80 -9.09 0.13
C SER A 239 -10.28 -10.53 0.19
N VAL A 240 -9.67 -11.41 -0.59
CA VAL A 240 -9.99 -12.85 -0.59
C VAL A 240 -9.65 -13.47 0.77
N GLN A 241 -8.45 -13.21 1.31
CA GLN A 241 -8.06 -13.66 2.65
C GLN A 241 -9.04 -13.19 3.72
N GLN A 242 -9.40 -11.89 3.69
CA GLN A 242 -10.33 -11.31 4.66
C GLN A 242 -11.73 -11.93 4.57
N TRP A 243 -12.20 -12.20 3.36
CA TRP A 243 -13.48 -12.88 3.16
C TRP A 243 -13.48 -14.28 3.78
N PHE A 244 -12.40 -15.07 3.60
CA PHE A 244 -12.27 -16.39 4.23
C PHE A 244 -12.21 -16.28 5.74
N ILE A 245 -11.44 -15.33 6.28
CA ILE A 245 -11.33 -15.10 7.73
C ILE A 245 -12.70 -14.72 8.30
N ASN A 246 -13.41 -13.77 7.71
CA ASN A 246 -14.74 -13.36 8.17
C ASN A 246 -15.70 -14.55 8.18
N ARG A 247 -15.73 -15.33 7.10
CA ARG A 247 -16.57 -16.52 7.02
C ARG A 247 -16.21 -17.60 8.04
N HIS A 248 -14.95 -17.69 8.43
CA HIS A 248 -14.50 -18.60 9.50
C HIS A 248 -14.91 -18.09 10.88
N LEU A 249 -14.70 -16.80 11.12
CA LEU A 249 -15.08 -16.14 12.39
C LEU A 249 -16.59 -16.15 12.62
N ASP A 250 -17.40 -15.97 11.57
CA ASP A 250 -18.87 -16.02 11.67
C ASP A 250 -19.41 -17.41 12.14
N LYS A 251 -18.60 -18.46 11.98
CA LYS A 251 -18.92 -19.81 12.41
C LYS A 251 -18.43 -20.14 13.83
N MET A 252 -17.56 -19.30 14.39
CA MET A 252 -16.97 -19.52 15.72
C MET A 252 -17.80 -18.76 16.76
N ASP A 253 -18.02 -19.40 17.93
CA ASP A 253 -18.59 -18.70 19.07
C ASP A 253 -17.54 -17.75 19.64
N ILE A 254 -17.86 -16.45 19.65
CA ILE A 254 -16.98 -15.39 20.19
C ILE A 254 -16.61 -15.69 21.65
N ASN A 255 -17.53 -16.27 22.42
CA ASN A 255 -17.28 -16.61 23.82
C ASN A 255 -16.19 -17.69 23.97
N ASP A 256 -16.16 -18.68 23.09
CA ASP A 256 -15.13 -19.72 23.10
C ASP A 256 -13.75 -19.15 22.77
N LEU A 257 -13.67 -18.28 21.78
CA LEU A 257 -12.44 -17.55 21.39
C LEU A 257 -11.91 -16.68 22.55
N VAL A 258 -12.80 -15.94 23.21
CA VAL A 258 -12.47 -15.11 24.37
C VAL A 258 -11.95 -15.98 25.51
N ASN A 259 -12.63 -17.07 25.82
CA ASN A 259 -12.24 -18.00 26.89
C ASN A 259 -10.89 -18.65 26.61
N GLU A 260 -10.61 -19.02 25.35
CA GLU A 260 -9.31 -19.59 24.95
C GLU A 260 -8.18 -18.57 25.10
N ASN A 261 -8.39 -17.33 24.65
CA ASN A 261 -7.41 -16.26 24.78
C ASN A 261 -7.16 -15.89 26.26
N MET A 262 -8.20 -15.83 27.08
CA MET A 262 -8.07 -15.62 28.52
C MET A 262 -7.23 -16.73 29.18
N LYS A 263 -7.46 -18.00 28.84
CA LYS A 263 -6.64 -19.13 29.34
C LYS A 263 -5.18 -19.03 28.90
N LYS A 264 -4.91 -18.57 27.67
CA LYS A 264 -3.55 -18.34 27.17
C LYS A 264 -2.84 -17.23 27.93
N MET A 265 -3.53 -16.10 28.16
CA MET A 265 -3.00 -14.99 28.95
C MET A 265 -2.74 -15.38 30.41
N GLU A 266 -3.65 -16.10 31.04
CA GLU A 266 -3.49 -16.55 32.42
C GLU A 266 -2.26 -17.48 32.56
N LYS A 267 -2.03 -18.38 31.59
CA LYS A 267 -0.82 -19.21 31.52
C LYS A 267 0.44 -18.38 31.34
N GLN A 268 0.38 -17.31 30.56
CA GLN A 268 1.52 -16.43 30.33
C GLN A 268 1.85 -15.64 31.60
N ARG A 269 0.84 -15.04 32.25
CA ARG A 269 0.99 -14.33 33.53
C ARG A 269 1.53 -15.23 34.64
N THR A 270 1.06 -16.47 34.70
CA THR A 270 1.58 -17.46 35.67
C THR A 270 3.06 -17.77 35.43
N LYS A 271 3.50 -17.84 34.15
CA LYS A 271 4.93 -18.02 33.81
C LYS A 271 5.78 -16.81 34.18
N GLU A 272 5.21 -15.60 34.13
CA GLU A 272 5.87 -14.34 34.49
C GLU A 272 5.78 -14.03 35.98
N GLY A 273 5.17 -14.91 36.79
CA GLY A 273 5.03 -14.73 38.25
C GLY A 273 4.05 -13.63 38.66
N LEU A 274 3.19 -13.19 37.74
CA LEU A 274 2.20 -12.13 38.00
C LEU A 274 0.92 -12.74 38.60
N PRO A 275 0.27 -12.04 39.55
CA PRO A 275 -0.99 -12.54 40.15
C PRO A 275 -2.12 -12.67 39.12
N PRO A 276 -3.07 -13.62 39.32
CA PRO A 276 -4.20 -13.79 38.44
C PRO A 276 -5.04 -12.51 38.37
N GLN A 277 -5.50 -12.16 37.17
CA GLN A 277 -6.28 -10.95 36.95
C GLN A 277 -7.67 -11.11 37.57
N LYS A 278 -7.99 -10.36 38.64
CA LYS A 278 -9.31 -10.35 39.25
C LYS A 278 -10.28 -9.58 38.34
N ILE A 279 -11.20 -10.29 37.73
CA ILE A 279 -12.26 -9.71 36.90
C ILE A 279 -13.35 -9.20 37.85
N THR A 280 -13.55 -7.91 37.91
CA THR A 280 -14.66 -7.31 38.68
C THR A 280 -15.99 -7.63 37.99
N ASN A 281 -17.03 -7.93 38.79
CA ASN A 281 -18.39 -8.25 38.33
C ASN A 281 -19.00 -7.17 37.40
N GLN A 282 -18.54 -5.93 37.49
CA GLN A 282 -18.95 -4.84 36.63
C GLN A 282 -18.48 -5.03 35.16
N ALA A 283 -17.31 -5.62 34.96
CA ALA A 283 -16.82 -5.93 33.61
C ALA A 283 -17.62 -7.04 32.93
N ASN A 284 -18.21 -7.95 33.72
CA ASN A 284 -19.09 -9.01 33.19
C ASN A 284 -20.49 -8.46 32.81
N GLN A 285 -20.96 -7.39 33.45
CA GLN A 285 -22.23 -6.74 33.06
C GLN A 285 -22.13 -5.97 31.76
N SER A 286 -20.98 -5.33 31.48
CA SER A 286 -20.75 -4.60 30.23
C SER A 286 -20.74 -5.50 28.98
N THR A 287 -20.25 -6.73 29.12
CA THR A 287 -20.22 -7.69 27.98
C THR A 287 -21.57 -8.35 27.73
N LYS A 288 -22.44 -8.44 28.72
CA LYS A 288 -23.77 -9.03 28.55
C LYS A 288 -24.71 -8.18 27.70
N ASN A 289 -24.48 -6.88 27.61
CA ASN A 289 -25.25 -5.94 26.77
C ASN A 289 -24.84 -5.93 25.30
N ILE A 290 -23.71 -6.54 24.96
CA ILE A 290 -23.24 -6.61 23.55
C ILE A 290 -23.98 -7.70 22.78
N ASN A 291 -24.50 -8.72 23.45
CA ASN A 291 -25.21 -9.85 22.84
C ASN A 291 -26.73 -9.68 22.76
N THR A 292 -27.32 -8.59 23.24
CA THR A 292 -28.72 -8.28 22.99
C THR A 292 -28.84 -7.75 21.56
N LYS A 293 -29.37 -8.56 20.65
CA LYS A 293 -29.94 -8.13 19.38
C LYS A 293 -30.74 -6.85 19.65
N ILE A 294 -30.40 -5.78 18.92
CA ILE A 294 -31.19 -4.56 18.90
C ILE A 294 -32.52 -4.96 18.22
N ASP A 295 -33.49 -5.32 19.02
CA ASP A 295 -34.88 -5.30 18.60
C ASP A 295 -35.22 -3.84 18.30
N LYS A 296 -35.37 -3.51 17.01
CA LYS A 296 -35.92 -2.26 16.54
C LYS A 296 -37.38 -2.17 17.03
N GLY A 297 -37.57 -1.50 18.14
CA GLY A 297 -38.91 -1.17 18.59
C GLY A 297 -39.12 -1.24 20.11
N SER A 298 -38.55 -0.31 20.86
CA SER A 298 -39.18 0.17 22.07
C SER A 298 -38.61 1.53 22.46
N SER A 299 -39.53 2.47 22.55
CA SER A 299 -39.40 3.89 22.77
C SER A 299 -38.78 4.26 24.14
N ASN A 300 -37.99 5.25 24.13
CA ASN A 300 -37.79 6.52 24.86
C ASN A 300 -38.48 6.76 26.23
N THR A 301 -38.69 5.77 27.10
CA THR A 301 -39.28 6.03 28.41
C THR A 301 -38.32 5.80 29.60
N ASN A 302 -37.17 5.18 29.39
CA ASN A 302 -36.24 4.87 30.49
C ASN A 302 -35.12 5.90 30.70
N THR A 303 -34.93 6.83 29.77
CA THR A 303 -33.83 7.82 29.87
C THR A 303 -34.27 9.03 30.75
N GLU A 304 -35.54 9.43 30.64
CA GLU A 304 -36.08 10.54 31.45
C GLU A 304 -36.25 10.19 32.92
N GLU A 305 -36.59 8.94 33.23
CA GLU A 305 -36.74 8.48 34.63
C GLU A 305 -35.39 8.34 35.35
N ARG A 306 -34.31 8.02 34.61
CA ARG A 306 -32.95 8.01 35.15
C ARG A 306 -32.39 9.42 35.37
N ALA A 307 -32.68 10.36 34.48
CA ALA A 307 -32.27 11.76 34.64
C ALA A 307 -32.94 12.39 35.87
N ARG A 308 -34.22 12.11 36.10
CA ARG A 308 -34.95 12.59 37.28
C ARG A 308 -34.38 12.05 38.61
N LYS A 309 -34.01 10.77 38.66
CA LYS A 309 -33.42 10.17 39.87
C LYS A 309 -32.03 10.67 40.22
N VAL A 310 -31.27 11.13 39.21
CA VAL A 310 -29.96 11.75 39.42
C VAL A 310 -30.14 13.18 39.97
N GLU A 311 -31.11 13.91 39.47
CA GLU A 311 -31.40 15.30 39.94
C GLU A 311 -31.94 15.34 41.35
N GLU A 312 -32.76 14.36 41.76
CA GLU A 312 -33.25 14.21 43.16
C GLU A 312 -32.17 13.79 44.18
N SER A 313 -31.02 13.28 43.72
CA SER A 313 -29.91 12.88 44.61
C SER A 313 -28.91 14.02 44.90
N TYR A 314 -29.08 15.18 44.28
CA TYR A 314 -28.26 16.38 44.48
C TYR A 314 -28.99 17.52 45.21
N GLN A 315 -30.22 17.30 45.66
CA GLN A 315 -30.92 18.17 46.64
C GLN A 315 -30.89 17.53 48.03
#